data_95e856b4e92b972cf28636a00e90738e
#
_entry.id   95e856b4e92b972cf28636a00e90738e
#
_cell.length_a   1.000
_cell.length_b   1.000
_cell.length_c   1.000
_cell.angle_alpha   90.00
_cell.angle_beta   90.00
_cell.angle_gamma   90.00
#
_symmetry.space_group_name_H-M   'P 1'
#
loop_
_entity.id
_entity.type
_entity.pdbx_description
1 polymer ?
#
loop_
_entity_poly.entity_id
_entity_poly.type
_entity_poly.pdbx_seq_one_letter_code
_entity_poly.pdbx_strand_id
1 'polypeptide(L)'
;MSETSGPVPSNQPARSVPEAIETRVSMRAFEPTPVPRETLEAIFALAARAPSGTNTQPWKVYVLQGASRDSLVHQVCATHDEWRDHPEKAAQHPEAYDYYPEKWVSPYIDRRRECGFGLYGVLGIGKGDKALMHAQHQKNFRFFDAPVGLMFTIDKVMGRGSLLDYGMFLQSIMVAAR
;
A
#
# COMPACT_ATOMS: atom_id res chain seq x y z
N MET A 1 -9.15 -19.36 -25.19
CA MET A 1 -8.55 -18.28 -24.39
C MET A 1 -9.71 -17.56 -23.76
N SER A 2 -10.08 -17.90 -22.53
CA SER A 2 -11.14 -17.20 -21.79
C SER A 2 -10.50 -15.99 -21.14
N GLU A 3 -10.89 -14.80 -21.59
CA GLU A 3 -10.60 -13.56 -20.87
C GLU A 3 -11.27 -13.65 -19.49
N THR A 4 -10.48 -13.97 -18.48
CA THR A 4 -10.90 -13.75 -17.09
C THR A 4 -10.76 -12.26 -16.82
N SER A 5 -11.78 -11.49 -17.23
CA SER A 5 -11.93 -10.14 -16.71
C SER A 5 -12.09 -10.27 -15.20
N GLY A 6 -11.08 -9.80 -14.46
CA GLY A 6 -11.16 -9.72 -13.00
C GLY A 6 -12.39 -8.91 -12.57
N PRO A 7 -12.84 -9.07 -11.34
CA PRO A 7 -14.03 -8.38 -10.86
C PRO A 7 -13.87 -6.86 -11.05
N VAL A 8 -14.85 -6.24 -11.70
CA VAL A 8 -14.88 -4.78 -11.85
C VAL A 8 -15.10 -4.18 -10.46
N PRO A 9 -14.28 -3.21 -10.03
CA PRO A 9 -14.48 -2.55 -8.75
C PRO A 9 -15.86 -1.92 -8.70
N SER A 10 -16.67 -2.33 -7.74
CA SER A 10 -17.96 -1.71 -7.47
C SER A 10 -17.77 -0.56 -6.48
N ASN A 11 -18.41 0.59 -6.72
CA ASN A 11 -18.48 1.69 -5.75
C ASN A 11 -19.47 1.42 -4.61
N GLN A 12 -20.14 0.28 -4.64
CA GLN A 12 -21.07 -0.15 -3.58
C GLN A 12 -20.28 -0.87 -2.48
N PRO A 13 -20.58 -0.64 -1.19
CA PRO A 13 -20.01 -1.41 -0.10
C PRO A 13 -20.31 -2.90 -0.26
N ALA A 14 -19.35 -3.76 0.08
CA ALA A 14 -19.56 -5.20 0.11
C ALA A 14 -20.62 -5.58 1.17
N ARG A 15 -21.48 -6.55 0.84
CA ARG A 15 -22.56 -6.98 1.73
C ARG A 15 -22.19 -8.18 2.60
N SER A 16 -21.04 -8.79 2.32
CA SER A 16 -20.54 -9.94 3.06
C SER A 16 -19.01 -10.00 3.03
N VAL A 17 -18.43 -10.74 3.97
CA VAL A 17 -16.98 -10.96 4.01
C VAL A 17 -16.47 -11.66 2.74
N PRO A 18 -17.10 -12.71 2.21
CA PRO A 18 -16.70 -13.27 0.92
C PRO A 18 -16.66 -12.24 -0.20
N GLU A 19 -17.72 -11.45 -0.36
CA GLU A 19 -17.79 -10.39 -1.37
C GLU A 19 -16.68 -9.34 -1.19
N ALA A 20 -16.39 -8.93 0.04
CA ALA A 20 -15.31 -7.99 0.32
C ALA A 20 -13.95 -8.54 -0.09
N ILE A 21 -13.69 -9.82 0.17
CA ILE A 21 -12.44 -10.47 -0.20
C ILE A 21 -12.32 -10.62 -1.73
N GLU A 22 -13.40 -11.05 -2.40
CA GLU A 22 -13.42 -11.29 -3.85
C GLU A 22 -13.31 -10.00 -4.66
N THR A 23 -13.93 -8.92 -4.17
CA THR A 23 -14.02 -7.65 -4.92
C THR A 23 -12.96 -6.61 -4.52
N ARG A 24 -12.19 -6.85 -3.45
CA ARG A 24 -11.08 -5.98 -3.07
C ARG A 24 -9.98 -6.00 -4.14
N VAL A 25 -9.64 -4.85 -4.63
CA VAL A 25 -8.53 -4.65 -5.57
C VAL A 25 -7.58 -3.57 -5.06
N SER A 26 -6.38 -3.49 -5.63
CA SER A 26 -5.42 -2.43 -5.34
C SER A 26 -5.79 -1.17 -6.11
N MET A 27 -6.55 -0.28 -5.47
CA MET A 27 -6.93 1.02 -6.03
C MET A 27 -5.72 1.93 -6.14
N ARG A 28 -5.61 2.67 -7.25
CA ARG A 28 -4.53 3.63 -7.52
C ARG A 28 -5.02 4.98 -8.04
N ALA A 29 -6.30 5.23 -7.85
CA ALA A 29 -6.95 6.51 -8.07
C ALA A 29 -8.08 6.65 -7.05
N PHE A 30 -8.19 7.79 -6.42
CA PHE A 30 -9.15 8.04 -5.34
C PHE A 30 -9.88 9.36 -5.59
N GLU A 31 -11.12 9.42 -5.13
CA GLU A 31 -11.87 10.66 -5.07
C GLU A 31 -11.29 11.57 -3.97
N PRO A 32 -11.31 12.91 -4.15
CA PRO A 32 -10.81 13.84 -3.16
C PRO A 32 -11.76 14.03 -1.97
N THR A 33 -12.84 13.29 -1.92
CA THR A 33 -13.87 13.39 -0.88
C THR A 33 -13.30 13.04 0.48
N PRO A 34 -13.40 13.93 1.49
CA PRO A 34 -12.93 13.63 2.84
C PRO A 34 -13.61 12.39 3.42
N VAL A 35 -12.84 11.57 4.13
CA VAL A 35 -13.37 10.42 4.86
C VAL A 35 -13.70 10.86 6.29
N PRO A 36 -14.95 10.69 6.76
CA PRO A 36 -15.34 11.03 8.12
C PRO A 36 -14.51 10.28 9.16
N ARG A 37 -14.21 10.93 10.27
CA ARG A 37 -13.46 10.34 11.38
C ARG A 37 -14.12 9.07 11.92
N GLU A 38 -15.43 9.10 12.03
CA GLU A 38 -16.25 7.98 12.53
C GLU A 38 -16.10 6.74 11.64
N THR A 39 -15.98 6.93 10.33
CA THR A 39 -15.74 5.83 9.38
C THR A 39 -14.37 5.19 9.62
N LEU A 40 -13.34 5.99 9.80
CA LEU A 40 -11.99 5.49 10.09
C LEU A 40 -11.93 4.77 11.44
N GLU A 41 -12.55 5.33 12.47
CA GLU A 41 -12.63 4.71 13.80
C GLU A 41 -13.38 3.38 13.77
N ALA A 42 -14.48 3.27 13.00
CA ALA A 42 -15.20 2.02 12.81
C ALA A 42 -14.34 0.95 12.12
N ILE A 43 -13.62 1.31 11.06
CA ILE A 43 -12.69 0.42 10.35
C ILE A 43 -11.59 -0.07 11.30
N PHE A 44 -10.98 0.82 12.08
CA PHE A 44 -9.91 0.44 13.01
C PHE A 44 -10.43 -0.40 14.17
N ALA A 45 -11.62 -0.14 14.70
CA ALA A 45 -12.23 -0.94 15.73
C ALA A 45 -12.47 -2.40 15.27
N LEU A 46 -12.92 -2.59 14.03
CA LEU A 46 -13.05 -3.91 13.42
C LEU A 46 -11.67 -4.56 13.21
N ALA A 47 -10.73 -3.84 12.63
CA ALA A 47 -9.40 -4.36 12.33
C ALA A 47 -8.61 -4.72 13.60
N ALA A 48 -8.79 -3.99 14.69
CA ALA A 48 -8.17 -4.28 15.99
C ALA A 48 -8.60 -5.63 16.60
N ARG A 49 -9.62 -6.29 16.04
CA ARG A 49 -9.98 -7.67 16.38
C ARG A 49 -9.07 -8.72 15.76
N ALA A 50 -8.12 -8.33 14.91
CA ALA A 50 -7.13 -9.25 14.34
C ALA A 50 -6.40 -9.99 15.49
N PRO A 51 -6.15 -11.30 15.33
CA PRO A 51 -5.38 -12.05 16.33
C PRO A 51 -3.91 -11.62 16.32
N SER A 52 -3.24 -11.78 17.46
CA SER A 52 -1.80 -11.61 17.57
C SER A 52 -1.22 -12.56 18.60
N GLY A 53 0.05 -12.92 18.49
CA GLY A 53 0.74 -13.78 19.43
C GLY A 53 0.59 -13.26 20.86
N THR A 54 0.06 -14.08 21.76
CA THR A 54 -0.26 -13.72 23.16
C THR A 54 -1.07 -12.41 23.31
N ASN A 55 -1.80 -12.03 22.26
CA ASN A 55 -2.61 -10.81 22.20
C ASN A 55 -1.79 -9.52 22.40
N THR A 56 -0.58 -9.48 21.86
CA THR A 56 0.34 -8.33 22.01
C THR A 56 -0.10 -7.09 21.26
N GLN A 57 -0.92 -7.23 20.20
CA GLN A 57 -1.47 -6.12 19.40
C GLN A 57 -0.39 -5.10 19.00
N PRO A 58 0.64 -5.50 18.23
CA PRO A 58 1.87 -4.72 18.04
C PRO A 58 1.74 -3.53 17.11
N TRP A 59 0.56 -3.26 16.59
CA TRP A 59 0.30 -2.22 15.60
C TRP A 59 0.11 -0.84 16.21
N LYS A 60 0.70 0.15 15.57
CA LYS A 60 0.43 1.58 15.79
C LYS A 60 0.09 2.22 14.45
N VAL A 61 -0.99 3.00 14.41
CA VAL A 61 -1.48 3.63 13.19
C VAL A 61 -1.51 5.14 13.37
N TYR A 62 -0.90 5.85 12.41
CA TYR A 62 -0.98 7.30 12.31
C TYR A 62 -1.87 7.64 11.12
N VAL A 63 -2.93 8.37 11.36
CA VAL A 63 -3.86 8.84 10.33
C VAL A 63 -3.43 10.23 9.88
N LEU A 64 -3.15 10.39 8.60
CA LEU A 64 -2.69 11.62 8.00
C LEU A 64 -3.76 12.19 7.09
N GLN A 65 -4.18 13.42 7.35
CA GLN A 65 -5.16 14.17 6.56
C GLN A 65 -4.76 15.64 6.44
N GLY A 66 -5.24 16.33 5.41
CA GLY A 66 -5.00 17.75 5.21
C GLY A 66 -3.51 18.10 5.28
N ALA A 67 -3.17 19.18 5.99
CA ALA A 67 -1.82 19.72 6.05
C ALA A 67 -0.75 18.74 6.53
N SER A 68 -1.07 17.82 7.45
CA SER A 68 -0.11 16.81 7.93
C SER A 68 0.24 15.79 6.84
N ARG A 69 -0.76 15.34 6.07
CA ARG A 69 -0.55 14.49 4.90
C ARG A 69 0.28 15.21 3.84
N ASP A 70 -0.11 16.43 3.50
CA ASP A 70 0.52 17.20 2.43
C ASP A 70 1.97 17.55 2.75
N SER A 71 2.28 17.88 4.01
CA SER A 71 3.65 18.11 4.47
C SER A 71 4.52 16.86 4.34
N LEU A 72 4.01 15.68 4.75
CA LEU A 72 4.74 14.42 4.60
C LEU A 72 4.97 14.10 3.12
N VAL A 73 3.93 14.19 2.29
CA VAL A 73 4.01 13.95 0.85
C VAL A 73 5.07 14.85 0.21
N HIS A 74 5.05 16.15 0.54
CA HIS A 74 6.04 17.08 0.01
C HIS A 74 7.48 16.67 0.34
N GLN A 75 7.77 16.34 1.59
CA GLN A 75 9.09 15.96 2.05
C GLN A 75 9.57 14.64 1.41
N VAL A 76 8.72 13.62 1.40
CA VAL A 76 9.09 12.30 0.85
C VAL A 76 9.26 12.37 -0.66
N CYS A 77 8.40 13.11 -1.37
CA CYS A 77 8.55 13.28 -2.81
C CYS A 77 9.84 14.06 -3.16
N ALA A 78 10.18 15.09 -2.40
CA ALA A 78 11.45 15.82 -2.59
C ALA A 78 12.66 14.90 -2.39
N THR A 79 12.65 14.06 -1.35
CA THR A 79 13.71 13.06 -1.13
C THR A 79 13.77 12.02 -2.24
N HIS A 80 12.62 11.55 -2.74
CA HIS A 80 12.57 10.61 -3.86
C HIS A 80 13.11 11.22 -5.16
N ASP A 81 12.86 12.51 -5.41
CA ASP A 81 13.45 13.23 -6.54
C ASP A 81 14.95 13.39 -6.39
N GLU A 82 15.43 13.69 -5.18
CA GLU A 82 16.85 13.76 -4.87
C GLU A 82 17.58 12.43 -5.14
N TRP A 83 16.96 11.30 -4.80
CA TRP A 83 17.56 9.97 -5.06
C TRP A 83 17.62 9.62 -6.56
N ARG A 84 16.71 10.15 -7.38
CA ARG A 84 16.84 10.02 -8.84
C ARG A 84 18.12 10.66 -9.35
N ASP A 85 18.44 11.84 -8.81
CA ASP A 85 19.57 12.64 -9.26
C ASP A 85 20.87 12.27 -8.50
N HIS A 86 20.73 11.71 -7.29
CA HIS A 86 21.81 11.32 -6.37
C HIS A 86 21.55 9.94 -5.76
N PRO A 87 21.67 8.83 -6.55
CA PRO A 87 21.34 7.48 -6.08
C PRO A 87 22.14 7.01 -4.86
N GLU A 88 23.35 7.54 -4.67
CA GLU A 88 24.20 7.24 -3.52
C GLU A 88 23.56 7.63 -2.18
N LYS A 89 22.67 8.61 -2.16
CA LYS A 89 21.95 9.04 -0.96
C LYS A 89 20.90 8.05 -0.50
N ALA A 90 20.39 7.20 -1.39
CA ALA A 90 19.41 6.16 -1.02
C ALA A 90 19.98 5.20 0.03
N ALA A 91 21.28 4.96 0.05
CA ALA A 91 21.94 4.12 1.05
C ALA A 91 21.82 4.65 2.50
N GLN A 92 21.50 5.93 2.69
CA GLN A 92 21.27 6.54 4.01
C GLN A 92 19.90 6.15 4.60
N HIS A 93 19.02 5.57 3.80
CA HIS A 93 17.67 5.18 4.18
C HIS A 93 17.42 3.69 3.83
N PRO A 94 18.09 2.77 4.52
CA PRO A 94 17.91 1.34 4.27
C PRO A 94 16.48 0.90 4.64
N GLU A 95 16.00 -0.13 3.95
CA GLU A 95 14.75 -0.78 4.34
C GLU A 95 14.82 -1.31 5.77
N ALA A 96 13.71 -1.25 6.50
CA ALA A 96 13.65 -1.73 7.89
C ALA A 96 13.82 -3.26 7.99
N TYR A 97 13.51 -3.98 6.91
CA TYR A 97 13.68 -5.42 6.75
C TYR A 97 13.64 -5.80 5.27
N ASP A 98 14.19 -6.96 4.94
CA ASP A 98 14.18 -7.48 3.58
C ASP A 98 12.77 -7.92 3.17
N TYR A 99 12.05 -7.06 2.44
CA TYR A 99 10.71 -7.38 1.94
C TYR A 99 10.77 -8.34 0.75
N TYR A 100 11.76 -8.19 -0.12
CA TYR A 100 11.93 -9.00 -1.31
C TYR A 100 13.10 -9.97 -1.16
N PRO A 101 13.08 -11.11 -1.86
CA PRO A 101 14.22 -12.02 -1.87
C PRO A 101 15.39 -11.38 -2.63
N GLU A 102 16.61 -11.62 -2.16
CA GLU A 102 17.84 -11.19 -2.84
C GLU A 102 17.90 -11.71 -4.29
N LYS A 103 17.50 -12.97 -4.48
CA LYS A 103 17.44 -13.60 -5.81
C LYS A 103 16.04 -14.09 -6.14
N TRP A 104 15.50 -13.56 -7.22
CA TRP A 104 14.20 -13.97 -7.72
C TRP A 104 14.29 -15.25 -8.54
N VAL A 105 13.33 -16.17 -8.34
CA VAL A 105 13.17 -17.44 -9.08
C VAL A 105 11.75 -17.57 -9.62
N SER A 106 11.57 -18.40 -10.67
CA SER A 106 10.25 -18.77 -11.16
C SER A 106 9.51 -19.61 -10.09
N PRO A 107 8.17 -19.49 -9.95
CA PRO A 107 7.26 -18.66 -10.76
C PRO A 107 7.10 -17.21 -10.24
N TYR A 108 7.80 -16.82 -9.19
CA TYR A 108 7.62 -15.52 -8.53
C TYR A 108 8.11 -14.35 -9.39
N ILE A 109 9.26 -14.52 -10.05
CA ILE A 109 9.78 -13.49 -10.96
C ILE A 109 8.84 -13.29 -12.16
N ASP A 110 8.18 -14.34 -12.63
CA ASP A 110 7.30 -14.28 -13.78
C ASP A 110 6.03 -13.50 -13.43
N ARG A 111 5.41 -13.80 -12.29
CA ARG A 111 4.26 -13.04 -11.75
C ARG A 111 4.58 -11.57 -11.50
N ARG A 112 5.77 -11.30 -10.95
CA ARG A 112 6.24 -9.91 -10.73
C ARG A 112 6.35 -9.15 -12.05
N ARG A 113 6.92 -9.79 -13.08
CA ARG A 113 7.07 -9.21 -14.43
C ARG A 113 5.71 -8.98 -15.08
N GLU A 114 4.83 -9.95 -15.04
CA GLU A 114 3.47 -9.86 -15.57
C GLU A 114 2.72 -8.68 -14.92
N CYS A 115 2.72 -8.58 -13.60
CA CYS A 115 2.09 -7.48 -12.88
C CYS A 115 2.69 -6.12 -13.26
N GLY A 116 4.02 -6.00 -13.29
CA GLY A 116 4.69 -4.73 -13.59
C GLY A 116 4.51 -4.29 -15.05
N PHE A 117 4.67 -5.20 -16.00
CA PHE A 117 4.47 -4.90 -17.41
C PHE A 117 3.00 -4.64 -17.74
N GLY A 118 2.08 -5.39 -17.11
CA GLY A 118 0.65 -5.14 -17.25
C GLY A 118 0.26 -3.74 -16.79
N LEU A 119 0.73 -3.33 -15.62
CA LEU A 119 0.48 -1.97 -15.10
C LEU A 119 1.02 -0.89 -16.05
N TYR A 120 2.27 -1.00 -16.47
CA TYR A 120 2.87 0.00 -17.36
C TYR A 120 2.25 -0.01 -18.76
N GLY A 121 1.83 -1.19 -19.24
CA GLY A 121 1.08 -1.30 -20.49
C GLY A 121 -0.24 -0.54 -20.47
N VAL A 122 -1.03 -0.70 -19.40
CA VAL A 122 -2.30 0.02 -19.21
C VAL A 122 -2.07 1.54 -19.09
N LEU A 123 -0.95 1.96 -18.49
CA LEU A 123 -0.61 3.37 -18.31
C LEU A 123 0.08 3.99 -19.54
N GLY A 124 0.37 3.20 -20.59
CA GLY A 124 1.09 3.67 -21.77
C GLY A 124 2.55 4.04 -21.51
N ILE A 125 3.18 3.49 -20.45
CA ILE A 125 4.56 3.79 -20.06
C ILE A 125 5.51 2.77 -20.69
N GLY A 126 6.36 3.22 -21.62
CA GLY A 126 7.36 2.39 -22.28
C GLY A 126 8.63 2.19 -21.44
N LYS A 127 9.46 1.18 -21.83
CA LYS A 127 10.73 0.89 -21.13
C LYS A 127 11.73 2.04 -21.12
N GLY A 128 11.65 2.96 -22.08
CA GLY A 128 12.53 4.13 -22.17
C GLY A 128 12.07 5.34 -21.36
N ASP A 129 10.82 5.33 -20.90
CA ASP A 129 10.16 6.49 -20.29
C ASP A 129 10.49 6.62 -18.82
N LYS A 130 11.79 6.76 -18.50
CA LYS A 130 12.27 6.80 -17.09
C LYS A 130 11.58 7.88 -16.24
N ALA A 131 11.29 9.05 -16.84
CA ALA A 131 10.60 10.12 -16.15
C ALA A 131 9.16 9.74 -15.78
N LEU A 132 8.42 9.10 -16.69
CA LEU A 132 7.07 8.59 -16.42
C LEU A 132 7.08 7.45 -15.40
N MET A 133 8.08 6.55 -15.48
CA MET A 133 8.26 5.49 -14.49
C MET A 133 8.51 6.07 -13.09
N HIS A 134 9.38 7.08 -12.99
CA HIS A 134 9.66 7.78 -11.73
C HIS A 134 8.40 8.44 -11.18
N ALA A 135 7.69 9.21 -11.99
CA ALA A 135 6.43 9.85 -11.60
C ALA A 135 5.37 8.84 -11.14
N GLN A 136 5.24 7.70 -11.84
CA GLN A 136 4.33 6.63 -11.45
C GLN A 136 4.74 5.98 -10.13
N HIS A 137 6.04 5.75 -9.92
CA HIS A 137 6.54 5.21 -8.65
C HIS A 137 6.31 6.19 -7.50
N GLN A 138 6.49 7.50 -7.74
CA GLN A 138 6.27 8.54 -6.74
C GLN A 138 4.83 8.61 -6.23
N LYS A 139 3.83 8.13 -7.01
CA LYS A 139 2.44 8.04 -6.54
C LYS A 139 2.26 7.20 -5.27
N ASN A 140 3.13 6.20 -5.04
CA ASN A 140 3.11 5.46 -3.77
C ASN A 140 3.35 6.39 -2.58
N PHE A 141 4.28 7.31 -2.69
CA PHE A 141 4.62 8.28 -1.64
C PHE A 141 3.58 9.39 -1.48
N ARG A 142 2.70 9.54 -2.48
CA ARG A 142 1.57 10.46 -2.46
C ARG A 142 0.27 9.79 -2.02
N PHE A 143 0.33 8.55 -1.55
CA PHE A 143 -0.86 7.73 -1.24
C PHE A 143 -1.83 7.63 -2.43
N PHE A 144 -1.33 7.67 -3.67
CA PHE A 144 -2.14 7.75 -4.90
C PHE A 144 -3.17 8.89 -4.88
N ASP A 145 -2.83 9.99 -4.26
CA ASP A 145 -3.66 11.20 -4.06
C ASP A 145 -4.93 10.97 -3.21
N ALA A 146 -5.01 9.84 -2.48
CA ALA A 146 -6.11 9.61 -1.54
C ALA A 146 -6.17 10.72 -0.46
N PRO A 147 -7.37 11.11 0.00
CA PRO A 147 -7.53 12.16 1.02
C PRO A 147 -7.00 11.76 2.40
N VAL A 148 -6.83 10.46 2.63
CA VAL A 148 -6.30 9.89 3.88
C VAL A 148 -5.08 9.04 3.57
N GLY A 149 -3.98 9.28 4.26
CA GLY A 149 -2.81 8.42 4.32
C GLY A 149 -2.73 7.71 5.68
N LEU A 150 -2.34 6.45 5.66
CA LEU A 150 -2.11 5.67 6.89
C LEU A 150 -0.65 5.29 6.98
N MET A 151 0.01 5.70 8.08
CA MET A 151 1.36 5.25 8.42
C MET A 151 1.27 4.19 9.50
N PHE A 152 1.90 3.05 9.24
CA PHE A 152 1.92 1.92 10.13
C PHE A 152 3.30 1.74 10.73
N THR A 153 3.38 1.62 12.05
CA THR A 153 4.65 1.39 12.74
C THR A 153 4.54 0.22 13.71
N ILE A 154 5.67 -0.42 13.94
CA ILE A 154 5.84 -1.48 14.92
C ILE A 154 7.06 -1.15 15.80
N ASP A 155 7.02 -1.53 17.05
CA ASP A 155 8.17 -1.34 17.93
C ASP A 155 9.33 -2.23 17.48
N LYS A 156 10.55 -1.70 17.51
CA LYS A 156 11.76 -2.42 17.08
C LYS A 156 12.08 -3.65 17.92
N VAL A 157 11.54 -3.75 19.14
CA VAL A 157 11.69 -4.92 20.01
C VAL A 157 10.91 -6.13 19.49
N MET A 158 9.91 -5.90 18.62
CA MET A 158 9.05 -6.95 18.10
C MET A 158 9.77 -7.79 17.05
N GLY A 159 9.64 -9.10 17.17
CA GLY A 159 10.27 -10.05 16.24
C GLY A 159 9.46 -10.28 14.95
N ARG A 160 10.02 -11.11 14.06
CA ARG A 160 9.42 -11.42 12.74
C ARG A 160 8.00 -12.00 12.82
N GLY A 161 7.67 -12.74 13.88
CA GLY A 161 6.31 -13.27 14.09
C GLY A 161 5.26 -12.17 14.16
N SER A 162 5.60 -11.04 14.74
CA SER A 162 4.69 -9.89 14.83
C SER A 162 4.40 -9.22 13.48
N LEU A 163 5.22 -9.45 12.45
CA LEU A 163 4.92 -9.01 11.08
C LEU A 163 3.76 -9.82 10.48
N LEU A 164 3.61 -11.11 10.86
CA LEU A 164 2.45 -11.92 10.48
C LEU A 164 1.17 -11.38 11.14
N ASP A 165 1.24 -11.08 12.45
CA ASP A 165 0.14 -10.45 13.18
C ASP A 165 -0.25 -9.12 12.54
N TYR A 166 0.74 -8.33 12.17
CA TYR A 166 0.54 -7.04 11.48
C TYR A 166 -0.14 -7.22 10.13
N GLY A 167 0.27 -8.25 9.36
CA GLY A 167 -0.36 -8.59 8.08
C GLY A 167 -1.86 -8.91 8.22
N MET A 168 -2.25 -9.63 9.28
CA MET A 168 -3.66 -9.91 9.59
C MET A 168 -4.44 -8.64 9.92
N PHE A 169 -3.84 -7.72 10.68
CA PHE A 169 -4.42 -6.42 10.98
C PHE A 169 -4.61 -5.57 9.71
N LEU A 170 -3.59 -5.49 8.85
CA LEU A 170 -3.66 -4.76 7.57
C LEU A 170 -4.74 -5.34 6.64
N GLN A 171 -4.82 -6.67 6.53
CA GLN A 171 -5.86 -7.31 5.73
C GLN A 171 -7.25 -7.02 6.29
N SER A 172 -7.40 -6.99 7.61
CA SER A 172 -8.67 -6.65 8.26
C SER A 172 -9.11 -5.22 7.94
N ILE A 173 -8.18 -4.24 7.91
CA ILE A 173 -8.45 -2.88 7.45
C ILE A 173 -8.96 -2.89 6.00
N MET A 174 -8.26 -3.60 5.12
CA MET A 174 -8.62 -3.63 3.69
C MET A 174 -9.99 -4.27 3.44
N VAL A 175 -10.35 -5.28 4.20
CA VAL A 175 -11.67 -5.93 4.12
C VAL A 175 -12.76 -5.04 4.74
N ALA A 176 -12.48 -4.40 5.87
CA ALA A 176 -13.44 -3.51 6.53
C ALA A 176 -13.70 -2.22 5.74
N ALA A 177 -12.75 -1.78 4.92
CA ALA A 177 -12.87 -0.60 4.06
C ALA A 177 -13.60 -0.89 2.73
N ARG A 178 -13.87 -2.17 2.43
CA ARG A 178 -14.55 -2.63 1.21
C ARG A 178 -16.02 -2.90 1.48
#